data_92f6e96a9d083e57e44c3a7ed42bce9a
#
_entry.id   92f6e96a9d083e57e44c3a7ed42bce9a
#
_cell.length_a   1.000
_cell.length_b   1.000
_cell.length_c   1.000
_cell.angle_alpha   90.00
_cell.angle_beta   90.00
_cell.angle_gamma   90.00
#
_symmetry.space_group_name_H-M   'P 1'
#
loop_
_entity.id
_entity.type
_entity.pdbx_description
1 polymer ?
#
loop_
_entity_poly.entity_id
_entity_poly.type
_entity_poly.pdbx_seq_one_letter_code
_entity_poly.pdbx_strand_id
1 'polypeptide(L)'
;MNIKYVIAAASVALLQACGGDNAPFFKTLSGDAPLVIAHRGASGLFPEHTLEAYKAAIEQGADFVEPDLVMTKDGVMIARHEPMLDATTDVAIKFPTRKTTKNMDGEQITAFFASDFTLAEIKTLRAVQPNGARSKAYDGLYTVPTLDEVIALTKTEGAKVNRTIGIYPEIKHSTFHAIEVKFGPNVFEDKLVTTLHAAYGNVATAPVFIQSFEVSNLQYLNTKTNMKLVQLIDAYDVLDDGSIQVDTATYNPWRQPYDFVVKKDPRTFKDLVTASGLDFIKTYADGVGPWKPYLVKTVNDKVDRSGDGKITDVDRRVDGSTGVIEMAHQKGLLVHTWTFRGDSGGYDLGFKDVKTEMEYYIKLGIDGVFSDFPAAGVAALKSVRGY
;
A
#
# COMPACT_ATOMS: atom_id res chain seq x y z
N MET A 1 37.50 -64.44 -26.82
CA MET A 1 36.24 -63.88 -26.28
C MET A 1 36.26 -62.42 -26.43
N ASN A 2 35.76 -61.91 -27.57
CA ASN A 2 35.84 -60.48 -27.95
C ASN A 2 34.54 -59.77 -27.63
N ILE A 3 34.59 -58.84 -26.72
CA ILE A 3 33.47 -57.97 -26.37
C ILE A 3 33.58 -56.72 -27.25
N LYS A 4 32.58 -56.53 -28.12
CA LYS A 4 32.42 -55.29 -28.93
C LYS A 4 31.60 -54.29 -28.12
N TYR A 5 32.19 -53.13 -27.86
CA TYR A 5 31.48 -51.97 -27.35
C TYR A 5 30.75 -51.28 -28.51
N VAL A 6 29.42 -51.15 -28.38
CA VAL A 6 28.59 -50.31 -29.25
C VAL A 6 28.47 -48.94 -28.60
N ILE A 7 29.04 -47.95 -29.23
CA ILE A 7 28.87 -46.53 -28.85
C ILE A 7 27.61 -46.01 -29.53
N ALA A 8 26.56 -45.78 -28.73
CA ALA A 8 25.38 -45.08 -29.20
C ALA A 8 25.62 -43.57 -29.15
N ALA A 9 25.69 -42.94 -30.31
CA ALA A 9 25.75 -41.48 -30.42
C ALA A 9 24.34 -40.92 -30.23
N ALA A 10 24.11 -40.24 -29.13
CA ALA A 10 22.88 -39.46 -28.90
C ALA A 10 23.01 -38.13 -29.61
N SER A 11 22.26 -37.96 -30.68
CA SER A 11 22.11 -36.67 -31.39
C SER A 11 21.21 -35.74 -30.56
N VAL A 12 21.78 -34.74 -29.93
CA VAL A 12 21.04 -33.67 -29.30
C VAL A 12 20.56 -32.74 -30.42
N ALA A 13 19.27 -32.81 -30.75
CA ALA A 13 18.62 -31.83 -31.62
C ALA A 13 18.41 -30.53 -30.81
N LEU A 14 19.21 -29.53 -31.12
CA LEU A 14 18.95 -28.14 -30.70
C LEU A 14 17.71 -27.63 -31.45
N LEU A 15 16.58 -27.66 -30.77
CA LEU A 15 15.41 -26.88 -31.18
C LEU A 15 15.71 -25.40 -30.93
N GLN A 16 16.16 -24.69 -31.97
CA GLN A 16 16.10 -23.23 -31.98
C GLN A 16 14.62 -22.84 -32.10
N ALA A 17 14.00 -22.51 -30.96
CA ALA A 17 12.75 -21.76 -30.93
C ALA A 17 13.06 -20.29 -31.24
N CYS A 18 13.02 -19.92 -32.53
CA CYS A 18 12.87 -18.53 -32.95
C CYS A 18 11.41 -18.14 -32.75
N GLY A 19 11.12 -17.47 -31.68
CA GLY A 19 9.89 -16.78 -31.38
C GLY A 19 10.24 -15.68 -30.42
N GLY A 20 10.84 -14.61 -30.91
CA GLY A 20 11.15 -13.44 -30.11
C GLY A 20 9.88 -12.62 -29.91
N ASP A 21 9.11 -12.89 -28.85
CA ASP A 21 8.28 -11.89 -28.24
C ASP A 21 9.20 -10.92 -27.51
N ASN A 22 9.49 -9.78 -28.14
CA ASN A 22 10.15 -8.64 -27.50
C ASN A 22 9.19 -7.97 -26.50
N ALA A 23 8.74 -8.72 -25.49
CA ALA A 23 8.06 -8.12 -24.38
C ALA A 23 9.08 -7.21 -23.66
N PRO A 24 8.74 -5.95 -23.38
CA PRO A 24 9.66 -5.07 -22.69
C PRO A 24 10.04 -5.69 -21.35
N PHE A 25 11.34 -5.84 -21.13
CA PHE A 25 11.87 -6.34 -19.87
C PHE A 25 11.68 -5.27 -18.80
N PHE A 26 10.86 -5.56 -17.79
CA PHE A 26 10.72 -4.68 -16.64
C PHE A 26 11.93 -4.82 -15.71
N LYS A 27 12.34 -3.72 -15.07
CA LYS A 27 13.42 -3.70 -14.09
C LYS A 27 12.96 -4.07 -12.67
N THR A 28 11.81 -4.70 -12.54
CA THR A 28 11.30 -5.23 -11.28
C THR A 28 12.22 -6.34 -10.73
N LEU A 29 12.10 -6.66 -9.46
CA LEU A 29 12.89 -7.70 -8.81
C LEU A 29 12.76 -9.07 -9.50
N SER A 30 11.55 -9.42 -10.00
CA SER A 30 11.28 -10.67 -10.73
C SER A 30 11.52 -10.58 -12.24
N GLY A 31 11.55 -9.38 -12.81
CA GLY A 31 11.49 -9.14 -14.25
C GLY A 31 10.06 -9.15 -14.83
N ASP A 32 9.05 -9.45 -14.01
CA ASP A 32 7.64 -9.39 -14.39
C ASP A 32 7.10 -7.96 -14.40
N ALA A 33 5.89 -7.75 -14.96
CA ALA A 33 5.24 -6.46 -14.88
C ALA A 33 4.93 -6.07 -13.42
N PRO A 34 5.13 -4.80 -13.02
CA PRO A 34 4.75 -4.36 -11.69
C PRO A 34 3.24 -4.45 -11.46
N LEU A 35 2.85 -4.64 -10.20
CA LEU A 35 1.46 -4.79 -9.77
C LEU A 35 0.74 -3.44 -9.76
N VAL A 36 -0.55 -3.44 -10.14
CA VAL A 36 -1.47 -2.33 -9.90
C VAL A 36 -2.28 -2.63 -8.65
N ILE A 37 -2.01 -1.88 -7.57
CA ILE A 37 -2.63 -2.04 -6.26
C ILE A 37 -3.64 -0.90 -6.08
N ALA A 38 -4.91 -1.24 -5.92
CA ALA A 38 -5.99 -0.28 -5.75
C ALA A 38 -6.04 0.22 -4.31
N HIS A 39 -5.43 1.38 -4.06
CA HIS A 39 -5.34 2.04 -2.75
C HIS A 39 -6.73 2.40 -2.23
N ARG A 40 -7.20 1.66 -1.22
CA ARG A 40 -8.55 1.75 -0.65
C ARG A 40 -9.67 1.52 -1.68
N GLY A 41 -9.37 0.75 -2.74
CA GLY A 41 -10.22 0.56 -3.92
C GLY A 41 -10.01 1.63 -4.99
N ALA A 42 -11.00 1.90 -5.85
CA ALA A 42 -11.01 3.04 -6.76
C ALA A 42 -11.41 4.32 -6.01
N SER A 43 -10.66 4.68 -4.97
CA SER A 43 -10.98 5.72 -3.97
C SER A 43 -11.01 7.13 -4.55
N GLY A 44 -10.39 7.35 -5.71
CA GLY A 44 -10.50 8.60 -6.45
C GLY A 44 -11.89 8.85 -7.03
N LEU A 45 -12.72 7.80 -7.17
CA LEU A 45 -14.05 7.86 -7.77
C LEU A 45 -15.18 7.54 -6.78
N PHE A 46 -14.90 6.73 -5.77
CA PHE A 46 -15.86 6.26 -4.77
C PHE A 46 -15.39 6.62 -3.35
N PRO A 47 -16.28 6.67 -2.35
CA PRO A 47 -15.85 6.70 -0.96
C PRO A 47 -14.92 5.51 -0.66
N GLU A 48 -13.77 5.81 -0.07
CA GLU A 48 -12.72 4.83 0.21
C GLU A 48 -13.22 3.65 1.04
N HIS A 49 -12.61 2.47 0.86
CA HIS A 49 -12.90 1.27 1.64
C HIS A 49 -14.38 0.85 1.58
N THR A 50 -15.04 1.00 0.45
CA THR A 50 -16.37 0.42 0.21
C THR A 50 -16.26 -0.78 -0.72
N LEU A 51 -17.20 -1.72 -0.65
CA LEU A 51 -17.22 -2.87 -1.56
C LEU A 51 -17.33 -2.43 -3.02
N GLU A 52 -18.06 -1.35 -3.26
CA GLU A 52 -18.24 -0.74 -4.57
C GLU A 52 -16.94 -0.14 -5.10
N ALA A 53 -16.13 0.50 -4.24
CA ALA A 53 -14.80 1.00 -4.62
C ALA A 53 -13.85 -0.14 -5.00
N TYR A 54 -13.85 -1.25 -4.25
CA TYR A 54 -13.05 -2.43 -4.56
C TYR A 54 -13.53 -3.13 -5.84
N LYS A 55 -14.84 -3.29 -6.01
CA LYS A 55 -15.40 -3.85 -7.25
C LYS A 55 -15.00 -3.02 -8.47
N ALA A 56 -15.18 -1.71 -8.41
CA ALA A 56 -14.79 -0.82 -9.51
C ALA A 56 -13.29 -0.92 -9.83
N ALA A 57 -12.43 -1.06 -8.81
CA ALA A 57 -11.00 -1.25 -9.00
C ALA A 57 -10.67 -2.56 -9.75
N ILE A 58 -11.34 -3.67 -9.40
CA ILE A 58 -11.18 -4.96 -10.07
C ILE A 58 -11.63 -4.87 -11.54
N GLU A 59 -12.78 -4.24 -11.80
CA GLU A 59 -13.30 -3.99 -13.14
C GLU A 59 -12.36 -3.11 -13.99
N GLN A 60 -11.64 -2.18 -13.36
CA GLN A 60 -10.61 -1.35 -13.98
C GLN A 60 -9.28 -2.07 -14.22
N GLY A 61 -9.14 -3.30 -13.75
CA GLY A 61 -7.97 -4.15 -14.01
C GLY A 61 -6.91 -4.17 -12.92
N ALA A 62 -7.20 -3.70 -11.71
CA ALA A 62 -6.29 -3.83 -10.58
C ALA A 62 -5.92 -5.31 -10.32
N ASP A 63 -4.69 -5.55 -9.88
CA ASP A 63 -4.20 -6.88 -9.50
C ASP A 63 -4.49 -7.19 -8.02
N PHE A 64 -4.46 -6.16 -7.19
CA PHE A 64 -4.74 -6.22 -5.75
C PHE A 64 -5.71 -5.12 -5.34
N VAL A 65 -6.53 -5.43 -4.34
CA VAL A 65 -7.27 -4.42 -3.58
C VAL A 65 -6.63 -4.27 -2.21
N GLU A 66 -6.57 -3.03 -1.73
CA GLU A 66 -5.90 -2.72 -0.48
C GLU A 66 -6.92 -2.22 0.55
N PRO A 67 -7.22 -3.02 1.59
CA PRO A 67 -7.98 -2.60 2.76
C PRO A 67 -7.08 -2.21 3.92
N ASP A 68 -7.19 -0.98 4.39
CA ASP A 68 -6.71 -0.58 5.72
C ASP A 68 -7.64 -1.16 6.79
N LEU A 69 -7.10 -1.71 7.85
CA LEU A 69 -7.88 -2.41 8.86
C LEU A 69 -7.76 -1.75 10.24
N VAL A 70 -8.92 -1.58 10.87
CA VAL A 70 -9.06 -1.23 12.28
C VAL A 70 -10.05 -2.16 12.95
N MET A 71 -10.05 -2.24 14.29
CA MET A 71 -10.97 -3.13 15.00
C MET A 71 -12.14 -2.38 15.66
N THR A 72 -13.33 -2.98 15.58
CA THR A 72 -14.53 -2.56 16.32
C THR A 72 -14.41 -2.93 17.81
N LYS A 73 -15.34 -2.43 18.64
CA LYS A 73 -15.44 -2.73 20.08
C LYS A 73 -15.52 -4.24 20.36
N ASP A 74 -16.22 -4.98 19.53
CA ASP A 74 -16.39 -6.43 19.62
C ASP A 74 -15.30 -7.20 18.82
N GLY A 75 -14.24 -6.49 18.42
CA GLY A 75 -13.03 -7.07 17.87
C GLY A 75 -13.18 -7.60 16.44
N VAL A 76 -14.07 -7.04 15.64
CA VAL A 76 -14.17 -7.35 14.19
C VAL A 76 -13.32 -6.39 13.40
N MET A 77 -12.56 -6.92 12.44
CA MET A 77 -11.75 -6.12 11.51
C MET A 77 -12.63 -5.50 10.43
N ILE A 78 -12.64 -4.18 10.36
CA ILE A 78 -13.35 -3.38 9.35
C ILE A 78 -12.36 -2.61 8.49
N ALA A 79 -12.72 -2.35 7.23
CA ALA A 79 -11.89 -1.58 6.32
C ALA A 79 -12.10 -0.08 6.54
N ARG A 80 -11.14 0.59 7.21
CA ARG A 80 -11.06 2.03 7.44
C ARG A 80 -9.59 2.45 7.59
N HIS A 81 -9.24 3.60 7.00
CA HIS A 81 -7.87 4.11 7.05
C HIS A 81 -7.46 4.50 8.47
N GLU A 82 -8.34 5.19 9.19
CA GLU A 82 -8.06 5.65 10.53
C GLU A 82 -8.95 4.91 11.54
N PRO A 83 -8.50 4.76 12.80
CA PRO A 83 -9.36 4.36 13.91
C PRO A 83 -10.53 5.33 14.12
N MET A 84 -10.43 6.59 13.67
CA MET A 84 -11.47 7.60 13.74
C MET A 84 -12.41 7.49 12.53
N LEU A 85 -13.71 7.55 12.79
CA LEU A 85 -14.78 7.44 11.79
C LEU A 85 -15.27 8.81 11.27
N ASP A 86 -14.80 9.89 11.86
CA ASP A 86 -15.30 11.27 11.65
C ASP A 86 -15.28 11.72 10.20
N ALA A 87 -14.17 11.51 9.50
CA ALA A 87 -13.96 12.03 8.16
C ALA A 87 -14.58 11.16 7.05
N THR A 88 -14.80 9.88 7.32
CA THR A 88 -15.13 8.89 6.28
C THR A 88 -16.52 8.27 6.43
N THR A 89 -17.30 8.70 7.44
CA THR A 89 -18.66 8.19 7.69
C THR A 89 -19.60 9.28 8.19
N ASP A 90 -20.89 8.96 8.22
CA ASP A 90 -21.96 9.80 8.81
C ASP A 90 -22.10 9.62 10.33
N VAL A 91 -21.06 9.14 11.03
CA VAL A 91 -21.08 8.79 12.45
C VAL A 91 -21.54 9.94 13.34
N ALA A 92 -21.13 11.18 13.04
CA ALA A 92 -21.51 12.38 13.80
C ALA A 92 -23.02 12.66 13.73
N ILE A 93 -23.69 12.25 12.64
CA ILE A 93 -25.15 12.35 12.49
C ILE A 93 -25.84 11.24 13.26
N LYS A 94 -25.34 10.00 13.17
CA LYS A 94 -25.96 8.82 13.78
C LYS A 94 -25.76 8.74 15.30
N PHE A 95 -24.58 9.17 15.78
CA PHE A 95 -24.16 9.02 17.18
C PHE A 95 -23.54 10.31 17.74
N PRO A 96 -24.22 11.48 17.72
CA PRO A 96 -23.63 12.80 17.94
C PRO A 96 -22.93 12.99 19.30
N THR A 97 -23.24 12.16 20.30
CA THR A 97 -22.70 12.28 21.67
C THR A 97 -21.66 11.23 22.04
N ARG A 98 -21.20 10.41 21.08
CA ARG A 98 -20.36 9.23 21.32
C ARG A 98 -18.86 9.46 21.11
N LYS A 99 -18.41 10.72 20.98
CA LYS A 99 -16.96 11.02 20.95
C LYS A 99 -16.29 10.65 22.26
N THR A 100 -15.10 10.08 22.16
CA THR A 100 -14.20 9.80 23.28
C THR A 100 -12.84 10.41 23.01
N THR A 101 -12.03 10.58 24.06
CA THR A 101 -10.66 11.03 23.93
C THR A 101 -9.72 9.84 24.20
N LYS A 102 -8.83 9.58 23.26
CA LYS A 102 -7.83 8.51 23.34
C LYS A 102 -6.45 9.02 22.97
N ASN A 103 -5.41 8.39 23.51
CA ASN A 103 -4.04 8.62 23.05
C ASN A 103 -3.81 7.76 21.80
N MET A 104 -3.67 8.41 20.65
CA MET A 104 -3.30 7.75 19.40
C MET A 104 -1.93 8.24 18.95
N ASP A 105 -0.98 7.31 18.90
CA ASP A 105 0.40 7.55 18.47
C ASP A 105 1.06 8.75 19.17
N GLY A 106 0.76 8.92 20.46
CA GLY A 106 1.33 10.00 21.31
C GLY A 106 0.50 11.27 21.40
N GLU A 107 -0.59 11.38 20.62
CA GLU A 107 -1.47 12.54 20.61
C GLU A 107 -2.82 12.24 21.26
N GLN A 108 -3.36 13.22 22.02
CA GLN A 108 -4.69 13.14 22.61
C GLN A 108 -5.73 13.58 21.57
N ILE A 109 -6.46 12.63 21.00
CA ILE A 109 -7.47 12.87 19.96
C ILE A 109 -8.85 12.65 20.52
N THR A 110 -9.77 13.61 20.29
CA THR A 110 -11.20 13.48 20.61
C THR A 110 -11.99 13.21 19.33
N ALA A 111 -12.48 11.99 19.17
CA ALA A 111 -13.13 11.51 17.94
C ALA A 111 -14.14 10.40 18.19
N PHE A 112 -14.80 9.93 17.13
CA PHE A 112 -15.59 8.71 17.11
C PHE A 112 -14.68 7.53 16.74
N PHE A 113 -14.15 6.84 17.72
CA PHE A 113 -13.25 5.71 17.45
C PHE A 113 -14.02 4.43 17.10
N ALA A 114 -13.63 3.72 16.05
CA ALA A 114 -14.20 2.44 15.64
C ALA A 114 -14.28 1.44 16.81
N SER A 115 -13.27 1.46 17.69
CA SER A 115 -13.18 0.62 18.89
C SER A 115 -14.22 0.93 19.98
N ASP A 116 -15.01 1.99 19.85
CA ASP A 116 -16.10 2.32 20.76
C ASP A 116 -17.47 1.83 20.26
N PHE A 117 -17.54 1.31 19.03
CA PHE A 117 -18.75 0.84 18.36
C PHE A 117 -18.67 -0.66 18.05
N THR A 118 -19.77 -1.37 18.28
CA THR A 118 -19.93 -2.75 17.84
C THR A 118 -20.06 -2.83 16.31
N LEU A 119 -19.80 -4.00 15.71
CA LEU A 119 -20.03 -4.20 14.28
C LEU A 119 -21.48 -3.86 13.88
N ALA A 120 -22.46 -4.22 14.71
CA ALA A 120 -23.87 -3.92 14.45
C ALA A 120 -24.12 -2.40 14.34
N GLU A 121 -23.51 -1.59 15.21
CA GLU A 121 -23.57 -0.12 15.13
C GLU A 121 -22.84 0.41 13.88
N ILE A 122 -21.62 -0.09 13.59
CA ILE A 122 -20.84 0.26 12.39
C ILE A 122 -21.63 0.00 11.10
N LYS A 123 -22.36 -1.11 11.00
CA LYS A 123 -23.19 -1.44 9.83
C LYS A 123 -24.36 -0.49 9.60
N THR A 124 -24.74 0.32 10.58
CA THR A 124 -25.72 1.39 10.40
C THR A 124 -25.15 2.63 9.73
N LEU A 125 -23.81 2.82 9.76
CA LEU A 125 -23.14 3.96 9.18
C LEU A 125 -23.11 3.91 7.64
N ARG A 126 -22.92 5.08 7.05
CA ARG A 126 -22.72 5.24 5.61
C ARG A 126 -21.39 5.93 5.35
N ALA A 127 -20.67 5.40 4.37
CA ALA A 127 -19.40 5.96 3.94
C ALA A 127 -19.61 7.31 3.22
N VAL A 128 -18.66 8.23 3.44
CA VAL A 128 -18.58 9.51 2.73
C VAL A 128 -17.17 9.72 2.18
N GLN A 129 -17.04 10.48 1.10
CA GLN A 129 -15.76 10.83 0.50
C GLN A 129 -15.06 11.90 1.35
N PRO A 130 -13.88 11.62 1.96
CA PRO A 130 -13.20 12.60 2.81
C PRO A 130 -12.55 13.75 2.02
N ASN A 131 -12.10 13.50 0.79
CA ASN A 131 -11.45 14.51 -0.04
C ASN A 131 -12.47 15.47 -0.65
N GLY A 132 -12.37 16.75 -0.28
CA GLY A 132 -13.28 17.82 -0.76
C GLY A 132 -13.22 18.09 -2.27
N ALA A 133 -12.14 17.74 -2.95
CA ALA A 133 -11.97 17.90 -4.39
C ALA A 133 -12.61 16.77 -5.21
N ARG A 134 -12.99 15.65 -4.58
CA ARG A 134 -13.58 14.48 -5.23
C ARG A 134 -15.10 14.50 -5.21
N SER A 135 -15.72 13.74 -6.13
CA SER A 135 -17.17 13.63 -6.23
C SER A 135 -17.81 13.14 -4.93
N LYS A 136 -18.88 13.80 -4.51
CA LYS A 136 -19.73 13.41 -3.39
C LYS A 136 -20.98 12.62 -3.80
N ALA A 137 -21.08 12.22 -5.08
CA ALA A 137 -22.26 11.57 -5.63
C ALA A 137 -22.64 10.24 -4.96
N TYR A 138 -21.70 9.61 -4.28
CA TYR A 138 -21.89 8.33 -3.60
C TYR A 138 -21.92 8.44 -2.07
N ASP A 139 -21.83 9.65 -1.52
CA ASP A 139 -21.88 9.88 -0.09
C ASP A 139 -23.22 9.37 0.49
N GLY A 140 -23.14 8.64 1.60
CA GLY A 140 -24.32 8.12 2.28
C GLY A 140 -24.96 6.88 1.63
N LEU A 141 -24.41 6.34 0.54
CA LEU A 141 -24.99 5.19 -0.15
C LEU A 141 -24.46 3.85 0.35
N TYR A 142 -23.17 3.75 0.67
CA TYR A 142 -22.47 2.49 0.92
C TYR A 142 -22.14 2.28 2.39
N THR A 143 -22.08 1.02 2.81
CA THR A 143 -21.75 0.64 4.19
C THR A 143 -20.23 0.43 4.37
N VAL A 144 -19.79 0.40 5.63
CA VAL A 144 -18.43 0.01 6.01
C VAL A 144 -18.29 -1.51 5.95
N PRO A 145 -17.39 -2.07 5.13
CA PRO A 145 -17.20 -3.52 5.04
C PRO A 145 -16.27 -4.06 6.13
N THR A 146 -16.46 -5.35 6.43
CA THR A 146 -15.49 -6.16 7.18
C THR A 146 -14.41 -6.73 6.23
N LEU A 147 -13.29 -7.21 6.80
CA LEU A 147 -12.28 -7.93 6.04
C LEU A 147 -12.87 -9.16 5.33
N ASP A 148 -13.73 -9.92 6.01
CA ASP A 148 -14.38 -11.12 5.42
C ASP A 148 -15.22 -10.76 4.19
N GLU A 149 -15.95 -9.64 4.23
CA GLU A 149 -16.72 -9.15 3.07
C GLU A 149 -15.82 -8.73 1.91
N VAL A 150 -14.67 -8.09 2.19
CA VAL A 150 -13.68 -7.74 1.15
C VAL A 150 -13.08 -9.00 0.53
N ILE A 151 -12.70 -9.99 1.33
CA ILE A 151 -12.19 -11.28 0.85
C ILE A 151 -13.23 -12.00 -0.05
N ALA A 152 -14.48 -12.04 0.39
CA ALA A 152 -15.55 -12.66 -0.39
C ALA A 152 -15.77 -11.93 -1.72
N LEU A 153 -15.72 -10.59 -1.71
CA LEU A 153 -15.81 -9.77 -2.92
C LEU A 153 -14.68 -10.07 -3.90
N THR A 154 -13.41 -10.06 -3.43
CA THR A 154 -12.25 -10.30 -4.31
C THR A 154 -12.33 -11.64 -5.03
N LYS A 155 -12.76 -12.69 -4.31
CA LYS A 155 -12.97 -14.03 -4.91
C LYS A 155 -14.09 -14.02 -5.93
N THR A 156 -15.22 -13.39 -5.61
CA THR A 156 -16.40 -13.36 -6.48
C THR A 156 -16.16 -12.54 -7.74
N GLU A 157 -15.64 -11.32 -7.60
CA GLU A 157 -15.37 -10.45 -8.74
C GLU A 157 -14.18 -10.93 -9.56
N GLY A 158 -13.14 -11.49 -8.91
CA GLY A 158 -12.02 -12.14 -9.60
C GLY A 158 -12.46 -13.28 -10.52
N ALA A 159 -13.38 -14.12 -10.04
CA ALA A 159 -13.96 -15.20 -10.86
C ALA A 159 -14.72 -14.65 -12.10
N LYS A 160 -15.46 -13.53 -11.96
CA LYS A 160 -16.17 -12.91 -13.09
C LYS A 160 -15.22 -12.37 -14.17
N VAL A 161 -14.07 -11.85 -13.78
CA VAL A 161 -13.06 -11.34 -14.72
C VAL A 161 -12.01 -12.39 -15.12
N ASN A 162 -12.20 -13.64 -14.68
CA ASN A 162 -11.29 -14.78 -14.89
C ASN A 162 -9.84 -14.47 -14.48
N ARG A 163 -9.66 -13.81 -13.33
CA ARG A 163 -8.37 -13.45 -12.74
C ARG A 163 -8.35 -13.74 -11.24
N THR A 164 -7.20 -14.13 -10.72
CA THR A 164 -6.97 -14.11 -9.28
C THR A 164 -6.69 -12.67 -8.86
N ILE A 165 -7.57 -12.11 -8.04
CA ILE A 165 -7.38 -10.79 -7.44
C ILE A 165 -6.81 -10.98 -6.04
N GLY A 166 -5.67 -10.34 -5.78
CA GLY A 166 -5.02 -10.37 -4.49
C GLY A 166 -5.61 -9.37 -3.50
N ILE A 167 -5.26 -9.56 -2.22
CA ILE A 167 -5.61 -8.64 -1.15
C ILE A 167 -4.35 -8.13 -0.46
N TYR A 168 -4.33 -6.84 -0.13
CA TYR A 168 -3.15 -6.16 0.43
C TYR A 168 -3.50 -5.45 1.75
N PRO A 169 -3.90 -6.18 2.83
CA PRO A 169 -4.35 -5.56 4.06
C PRO A 169 -3.22 -4.83 4.80
N GLU A 170 -3.54 -3.62 5.29
CA GLU A 170 -2.71 -2.89 6.24
C GLU A 170 -3.26 -3.05 7.66
N ILE A 171 -2.38 -3.36 8.62
CA ILE A 171 -2.71 -3.24 10.04
C ILE A 171 -2.46 -1.79 10.47
N LYS A 172 -3.53 -1.05 10.70
CA LYS A 172 -3.44 0.34 11.16
C LYS A 172 -3.28 0.38 12.67
N HIS A 173 -2.25 1.13 13.12
CA HIS A 173 -2.03 1.47 14.52
C HIS A 173 -2.10 0.27 15.48
N SER A 174 -1.32 -0.80 15.20
CA SER A 174 -1.29 -2.01 16.03
C SER A 174 -1.03 -1.70 17.52
N THR A 175 -0.06 -0.84 17.82
CA THR A 175 0.28 -0.43 19.18
C THR A 175 -0.87 0.30 19.88
N PHE A 176 -1.61 1.17 19.16
CA PHE A 176 -2.83 1.81 19.68
C PHE A 176 -3.88 0.77 20.04
N HIS A 177 -4.16 -0.18 19.17
CA HIS A 177 -5.13 -1.23 19.44
C HIS A 177 -4.73 -2.13 20.64
N ALA A 178 -3.44 -2.42 20.75
CA ALA A 178 -2.92 -3.26 21.84
C ALA A 178 -2.96 -2.55 23.21
N ILE A 179 -2.53 -1.29 23.26
CA ILE A 179 -2.28 -0.56 24.53
C ILE A 179 -3.47 0.31 24.92
N GLU A 180 -3.92 1.20 24.03
CA GLU A 180 -4.96 2.18 24.36
C GLU A 180 -6.35 1.57 24.29
N VAL A 181 -6.66 0.78 23.26
CA VAL A 181 -7.93 0.04 23.17
C VAL A 181 -7.95 -1.18 24.09
N LYS A 182 -6.78 -1.64 24.53
CA LYS A 182 -6.61 -2.76 25.49
C LYS A 182 -7.07 -4.12 24.94
N PHE A 183 -6.95 -4.34 23.65
CA PHE A 183 -7.11 -5.70 23.10
C PHE A 183 -5.97 -6.63 23.54
N GLY A 184 -4.82 -6.06 23.91
CA GLY A 184 -3.62 -6.81 24.26
C GLY A 184 -2.67 -7.02 23.06
N PRO A 185 -1.44 -7.46 23.36
CA PRO A 185 -0.41 -7.61 22.34
C PRO A 185 -0.79 -8.70 21.32
N ASN A 186 -0.54 -8.42 20.06
CA ASN A 186 -0.69 -9.32 18.92
C ASN A 186 -2.10 -9.86 18.64
N VAL A 187 -3.15 -9.40 19.34
CA VAL A 187 -4.52 -9.87 19.12
C VAL A 187 -5.02 -9.50 17.73
N PHE A 188 -4.63 -8.33 17.23
CA PHE A 188 -4.98 -7.90 15.88
C PHE A 188 -4.31 -8.79 14.84
N GLU A 189 -3.01 -9.03 14.97
CA GLU A 189 -2.19 -9.84 14.10
C GLU A 189 -2.69 -11.29 14.03
N ASP A 190 -2.97 -11.89 15.19
CA ASP A 190 -3.46 -13.27 15.27
C ASP A 190 -4.83 -13.44 14.59
N LYS A 191 -5.72 -12.46 14.74
CA LYS A 191 -7.01 -12.45 14.04
C LYS A 191 -6.82 -12.32 12.53
N LEU A 192 -5.97 -11.39 12.09
CA LEU A 192 -5.68 -11.19 10.67
C LEU A 192 -5.13 -12.47 10.04
N VAL A 193 -4.10 -13.05 10.64
CA VAL A 193 -3.47 -14.28 10.15
C VAL A 193 -4.48 -15.43 10.11
N THR A 194 -5.30 -15.60 11.15
CA THR A 194 -6.33 -16.65 11.20
C THR A 194 -7.32 -16.49 10.03
N THR A 195 -7.81 -15.28 9.79
CA THR A 195 -8.74 -14.99 8.70
C THR A 195 -8.10 -15.24 7.33
N LEU A 196 -6.88 -14.74 7.12
CA LEU A 196 -6.18 -14.90 5.84
C LEU A 196 -5.79 -16.35 5.55
N HIS A 197 -5.32 -17.10 6.57
CA HIS A 197 -5.00 -18.52 6.41
C HIS A 197 -6.23 -19.37 6.08
N ALA A 198 -7.36 -19.06 6.69
CA ALA A 198 -8.64 -19.73 6.37
C ALA A 198 -9.08 -19.44 4.92
N ALA A 199 -8.80 -18.25 4.42
CA ALA A 199 -9.23 -17.82 3.08
C ALA A 199 -8.29 -18.27 1.96
N TYR A 200 -6.95 -18.27 2.17
CA TYR A 200 -5.92 -18.42 1.14
C TYR A 200 -4.87 -19.52 1.44
N GLY A 201 -4.92 -20.14 2.62
CA GLY A 201 -3.86 -21.04 3.10
C GLY A 201 -2.63 -20.29 3.60
N ASN A 202 -1.77 -20.96 4.37
CA ASN A 202 -0.50 -20.39 4.85
C ASN A 202 0.65 -20.76 3.90
N VAL A 203 0.68 -20.15 2.73
CA VAL A 203 1.69 -20.41 1.68
C VAL A 203 2.26 -19.09 1.13
N ALA A 204 3.54 -19.09 0.77
CA ALA A 204 4.24 -17.92 0.24
C ALA A 204 3.69 -17.44 -1.13
N THR A 205 2.99 -18.32 -1.84
CA THR A 205 2.35 -18.02 -3.13
C THR A 205 0.91 -17.54 -3.00
N ALA A 206 0.38 -17.40 -1.77
CA ALA A 206 -0.94 -16.79 -1.56
C ALA A 206 -0.98 -15.40 -2.19
N PRO A 207 -2.09 -14.99 -2.84
CA PRO A 207 -2.24 -13.67 -3.41
C PRO A 207 -2.51 -12.64 -2.30
N VAL A 208 -1.59 -12.56 -1.35
CA VAL A 208 -1.69 -11.73 -0.15
C VAL A 208 -0.35 -11.05 0.12
N PHE A 209 -0.40 -9.74 0.38
CA PHE A 209 0.66 -8.99 1.03
C PHE A 209 0.09 -8.37 2.30
N ILE A 210 0.77 -8.47 3.42
CA ILE A 210 0.39 -7.79 4.67
C ILE A 210 1.36 -6.65 4.89
N GLN A 211 0.84 -5.45 5.14
CA GLN A 211 1.66 -4.26 5.32
C GLN A 211 1.41 -3.56 6.66
N SER A 212 2.40 -2.83 7.13
CA SER A 212 2.31 -1.98 8.32
C SER A 212 3.40 -0.93 8.33
N PHE A 213 3.13 0.22 8.97
CA PHE A 213 4.14 1.20 9.34
C PHE A 213 4.92 0.78 10.59
N GLU A 214 4.33 -0.01 11.49
CA GLU A 214 5.00 -0.50 12.69
C GLU A 214 5.85 -1.74 12.38
N VAL A 215 7.02 -1.81 13.02
CA VAL A 215 8.00 -2.88 12.78
C VAL A 215 7.71 -4.13 13.61
N SER A 216 7.29 -3.94 14.87
CA SER A 216 7.16 -5.05 15.81
C SER A 216 6.08 -6.05 15.41
N ASN A 217 4.96 -5.55 14.86
CA ASN A 217 3.90 -6.41 14.40
C ASN A 217 4.33 -7.22 13.16
N LEU A 218 5.09 -6.63 12.23
CA LEU A 218 5.65 -7.36 11.08
C LEU A 218 6.66 -8.42 11.52
N GLN A 219 7.54 -8.09 12.50
CA GLN A 219 8.45 -9.07 13.09
C GLN A 219 7.69 -10.23 13.74
N TYR A 220 6.59 -9.96 14.44
CA TYR A 220 5.74 -10.99 15.00
C TYR A 220 5.07 -11.82 13.90
N LEU A 221 4.48 -11.17 12.89
CA LEU A 221 3.83 -11.83 11.75
C LEU A 221 4.79 -12.74 11.00
N ASN A 222 6.05 -12.36 10.83
CA ASN A 222 7.08 -13.20 10.19
C ASN A 222 7.29 -14.55 10.91
N THR A 223 6.93 -14.65 12.19
CA THR A 223 6.96 -15.92 12.94
C THR A 223 5.66 -16.73 12.79
N LYS A 224 4.60 -16.16 12.21
CA LYS A 224 3.24 -16.73 12.18
C LYS A 224 2.75 -17.10 10.80
N THR A 225 3.26 -16.47 9.75
CA THR A 225 2.78 -16.68 8.40
C THR A 225 3.90 -16.81 7.39
N ASN A 226 3.64 -17.57 6.31
CA ASN A 226 4.48 -17.61 5.11
C ASN A 226 4.03 -16.61 4.04
N MET A 227 2.96 -15.84 4.28
CA MET A 227 2.50 -14.79 3.37
C MET A 227 3.50 -13.64 3.35
N LYS A 228 3.56 -12.91 2.25
CA LYS A 228 4.50 -11.81 2.07
C LYS A 228 4.18 -10.63 2.99
N LEU A 229 5.23 -10.05 3.58
CA LEU A 229 5.16 -8.90 4.48
C LEU A 229 5.86 -7.70 3.87
N VAL A 230 5.31 -6.51 4.06
CA VAL A 230 5.83 -5.25 3.52
C VAL A 230 5.92 -4.19 4.61
N GLN A 231 7.12 -3.62 4.80
CA GLN A 231 7.35 -2.48 5.69
C GLN A 231 7.02 -1.18 4.97
N LEU A 232 6.03 -0.45 5.47
CA LEU A 232 5.70 0.89 4.99
C LEU A 232 6.65 1.94 5.59
N ILE A 233 6.97 2.96 4.80
CA ILE A 233 7.92 4.01 5.17
C ILE A 233 7.35 5.37 4.79
N ASP A 234 7.19 6.24 5.78
CA ASP A 234 6.62 7.57 5.66
C ASP A 234 7.64 8.68 5.87
N ALA A 235 7.23 9.92 5.66
CA ALA A 235 7.96 11.13 5.99
C ALA A 235 6.99 12.30 6.20
N TYR A 236 7.48 13.37 6.81
CA TYR A 236 6.69 14.57 7.03
C TYR A 236 6.53 15.38 5.74
N ASP A 237 7.64 15.63 5.01
CA ASP A 237 7.62 16.50 3.82
C ASP A 237 8.87 16.29 2.95
N VAL A 238 8.90 17.01 1.80
CA VAL A 238 10.05 17.14 0.90
C VAL A 238 10.50 18.58 0.85
N LEU A 239 11.72 18.85 1.29
CA LEU A 239 12.27 20.22 1.28
C LEU A 239 12.54 20.71 -0.16
N ASP A 240 12.78 22.01 -0.32
CA ASP A 240 13.03 22.62 -1.64
C ASP A 240 14.22 21.98 -2.39
N ASP A 241 15.25 21.54 -1.67
CA ASP A 241 16.42 20.85 -2.26
C ASP A 241 16.18 19.36 -2.57
N GLY A 242 14.96 18.86 -2.31
CA GLY A 242 14.57 17.48 -2.53
C GLY A 242 14.94 16.52 -1.40
N SER A 243 15.50 17.00 -0.31
CA SER A 243 15.76 16.16 0.86
C SER A 243 14.47 15.83 1.59
N ILE A 244 14.41 14.60 2.11
CA ILE A 244 13.26 14.12 2.91
C ILE A 244 13.34 14.70 4.31
N GLN A 245 12.26 15.34 4.75
CA GLN A 245 12.08 15.85 6.10
C GLN A 245 11.28 14.85 6.93
N VAL A 246 11.87 14.38 8.02
CA VAL A 246 11.19 13.56 9.05
C VAL A 246 11.07 14.29 10.37
N ASP A 247 11.98 15.22 10.67
CA ASP A 247 11.97 16.01 11.91
C ASP A 247 11.19 17.31 11.73
N THR A 248 10.42 17.64 12.76
CA THR A 248 9.67 18.92 12.89
C THR A 248 9.93 19.54 14.26
N ALA A 249 9.54 20.80 14.45
CA ALA A 249 9.71 21.49 15.73
C ALA A 249 8.88 20.86 16.88
N THR A 250 7.81 20.18 16.53
CA THR A 250 6.94 19.45 17.49
C THR A 250 6.92 17.97 17.11
N TYR A 251 6.42 17.13 18.02
CA TYR A 251 6.19 15.72 17.72
C TYR A 251 5.31 15.57 16.46
N ASN A 252 5.66 14.60 15.60
CA ASN A 252 4.83 14.19 14.48
C ASN A 252 4.90 12.67 14.31
N PRO A 253 3.77 12.03 13.91
CA PRO A 253 3.71 10.59 13.74
C PRO A 253 4.45 10.08 12.48
N TRP A 254 4.79 10.95 11.54
CA TRP A 254 5.50 10.59 10.30
C TRP A 254 7.02 10.52 10.46
N ARG A 255 7.55 10.77 11.67
CA ARG A 255 8.98 10.71 11.94
C ARG A 255 9.50 9.28 11.98
N GLN A 256 8.79 8.40 12.67
CA GLN A 256 9.24 7.03 12.95
C GLN A 256 8.04 6.12 13.26
N PRO A 257 8.20 4.77 13.12
CA PRO A 257 7.20 3.81 13.59
C PRO A 257 6.79 4.05 15.04
N TYR A 258 5.49 4.01 15.34
CA TYR A 258 5.06 4.34 16.71
C TYR A 258 5.52 3.32 17.76
N ASP A 259 5.64 2.06 17.40
CA ASP A 259 6.25 1.04 18.26
C ASP A 259 7.72 1.35 18.60
N PHE A 260 8.45 2.06 17.73
CA PHE A 260 9.79 2.59 18.04
C PHE A 260 9.74 3.70 19.07
N VAL A 261 8.73 4.60 18.99
CA VAL A 261 8.51 5.62 20.04
C VAL A 261 8.31 4.96 21.39
N VAL A 262 7.43 3.97 21.46
CA VAL A 262 7.12 3.24 22.71
C VAL A 262 8.34 2.49 23.25
N LYS A 263 9.14 1.89 22.38
CA LYS A 263 10.38 1.17 22.74
C LYS A 263 11.59 2.06 22.95
N LYS A 264 11.46 3.37 22.69
CA LYS A 264 12.56 4.35 22.70
C LYS A 264 13.69 3.99 21.72
N ASP A 265 13.35 3.39 20.59
CA ASP A 265 14.27 3.19 19.49
C ASP A 265 14.46 4.54 18.77
N PRO A 266 15.68 5.05 18.57
CA PRO A 266 15.91 6.37 17.99
C PRO A 266 15.73 6.42 16.46
N ARG A 267 15.65 5.28 15.81
CA ARG A 267 15.58 5.21 14.34
C ARG A 267 14.32 5.87 13.80
N THR A 268 14.48 6.58 12.69
CA THR A 268 13.39 7.22 11.93
C THR A 268 13.03 6.37 10.71
N PHE A 269 11.96 6.72 10.01
CA PHE A 269 11.65 6.12 8.71
C PHE A 269 12.78 6.32 7.69
N LYS A 270 13.49 7.46 7.75
CA LYS A 270 14.64 7.72 6.87
C LYS A 270 15.79 6.74 7.10
N ASP A 271 16.00 6.29 8.35
CA ASP A 271 17.03 5.29 8.66
C ASP A 271 16.71 3.92 8.04
N LEU A 272 15.43 3.60 7.89
CA LEU A 272 14.96 2.33 7.34
C LEU A 272 15.21 2.19 5.82
N VAL A 273 15.40 3.27 5.08
CA VAL A 273 15.75 3.23 3.63
C VAL A 273 17.24 3.32 3.35
N THR A 274 18.08 3.32 4.40
CA THR A 274 19.54 3.16 4.23
C THR A 274 19.90 1.71 3.93
N ALA A 275 21.12 1.47 3.45
CA ALA A 275 21.59 0.09 3.18
C ALA A 275 21.44 -0.82 4.42
N SER A 276 21.80 -0.33 5.62
CA SER A 276 21.64 -1.07 6.86
C SER A 276 20.19 -1.19 7.31
N GLY A 277 19.35 -0.18 7.03
CA GLY A 277 17.92 -0.23 7.29
C GLY A 277 17.22 -1.29 6.43
N LEU A 278 17.57 -1.38 5.16
CA LEU A 278 17.06 -2.40 4.24
C LEU A 278 17.55 -3.80 4.62
N ASP A 279 18.81 -3.96 5.09
CA ASP A 279 19.29 -5.23 5.66
C ASP A 279 18.47 -5.64 6.89
N PHE A 280 18.12 -4.68 7.75
CA PHE A 280 17.28 -4.93 8.91
C PHE A 280 15.86 -5.34 8.49
N ILE A 281 15.22 -4.64 7.55
CA ILE A 281 13.89 -4.99 7.02
C ILE A 281 13.89 -6.39 6.43
N LYS A 282 14.93 -6.77 5.67
CA LYS A 282 15.04 -8.10 5.07
C LYS A 282 14.99 -9.24 6.07
N THR A 283 15.29 -8.99 7.35
CA THR A 283 15.20 -10.02 8.39
C THR A 283 13.77 -10.43 8.73
N TYR A 284 12.74 -9.64 8.36
CA TYR A 284 11.35 -9.88 8.73
C TYR A 284 10.32 -9.57 7.64
N ALA A 285 10.71 -8.94 6.54
CA ALA A 285 9.78 -8.59 5.46
C ALA A 285 10.34 -8.96 4.08
N ASP A 286 9.44 -9.10 3.10
CA ASP A 286 9.73 -9.45 1.71
C ASP A 286 9.82 -8.21 0.81
N GLY A 287 9.32 -7.08 1.28
CA GLY A 287 9.32 -5.83 0.54
C GLY A 287 9.26 -4.58 1.42
N VAL A 288 9.44 -3.45 0.76
CA VAL A 288 9.30 -2.11 1.34
C VAL A 288 8.26 -1.32 0.56
N GLY A 289 7.47 -0.53 1.28
CA GLY A 289 6.47 0.39 0.73
C GLY A 289 6.83 1.84 1.08
N PRO A 290 7.82 2.45 0.42
CA PRO A 290 8.20 3.82 0.71
C PRO A 290 7.27 4.81 0.06
N TRP A 291 7.04 5.96 0.73
CA TRP A 291 6.44 7.14 0.09
C TRP A 291 7.28 7.57 -1.12
N LYS A 292 6.62 7.92 -2.23
CA LYS A 292 7.24 8.20 -3.55
C LYS A 292 8.54 9.02 -3.51
N PRO A 293 8.62 10.12 -2.72
CA PRO A 293 9.81 10.97 -2.70
C PRO A 293 11.08 10.29 -2.18
N TYR A 294 10.98 9.16 -1.48
CA TYR A 294 12.16 8.36 -1.15
C TYR A 294 12.81 7.71 -2.37
N LEU A 295 12.07 7.54 -3.46
CA LEU A 295 12.53 6.85 -4.68
C LEU A 295 12.97 7.81 -5.78
N VAL A 296 12.29 8.96 -5.89
CA VAL A 296 12.56 9.97 -6.92
C VAL A 296 12.77 11.32 -6.25
N LYS A 297 13.97 11.85 -6.44
CA LYS A 297 14.30 13.18 -5.97
C LYS A 297 13.67 14.24 -6.86
N THR A 298 13.05 15.24 -6.26
CA THR A 298 12.55 16.44 -6.93
C THR A 298 13.05 17.70 -6.23
N VAL A 299 13.24 18.78 -6.98
CA VAL A 299 13.77 20.04 -6.47
C VAL A 299 12.82 21.17 -6.82
N ASN A 300 12.50 22.01 -5.86
CA ASN A 300 11.74 23.26 -6.06
C ASN A 300 12.73 24.41 -6.29
N ASP A 301 13.06 24.64 -7.54
CA ASP A 301 13.94 25.74 -7.95
C ASP A 301 13.20 27.07 -8.19
N LYS A 302 11.95 27.16 -7.75
CA LYS A 302 11.07 28.34 -7.81
C LYS A 302 10.73 28.78 -9.24
N VAL A 303 10.69 27.85 -10.18
CA VAL A 303 10.26 28.08 -11.56
C VAL A 303 8.82 27.59 -11.73
N ASP A 304 7.91 28.46 -12.14
CA ASP A 304 6.54 28.12 -12.51
C ASP A 304 6.57 27.32 -13.85
N ARG A 305 6.50 25.98 -13.75
CA ARG A 305 6.50 25.07 -14.91
C ARG A 305 5.10 24.75 -15.41
N SER A 306 4.12 24.87 -14.54
CA SER A 306 2.70 24.70 -14.91
C SER A 306 2.16 25.88 -15.70
N GLY A 307 2.74 27.08 -15.51
CA GLY A 307 2.33 28.32 -16.16
C GLY A 307 1.04 28.91 -15.57
N ASP A 308 0.67 28.51 -14.35
CA ASP A 308 -0.56 28.97 -13.68
C ASP A 308 -0.36 30.22 -12.82
N GLY A 309 0.86 30.76 -12.76
CA GLY A 309 1.27 31.93 -11.99
C GLY A 309 1.53 31.63 -10.51
N LYS A 310 1.57 30.34 -10.11
CA LYS A 310 1.88 29.89 -8.75
C LYS A 310 3.04 28.91 -8.80
N ILE A 311 3.77 28.82 -7.70
CA ILE A 311 4.81 27.79 -7.52
C ILE A 311 4.27 26.78 -6.52
N THR A 312 4.02 25.58 -7.02
CA THR A 312 3.47 24.45 -6.26
C THR A 312 4.33 23.21 -6.45
N ASP A 313 3.97 22.09 -5.85
CA ASP A 313 4.72 20.83 -6.02
C ASP A 313 4.68 20.28 -7.45
N VAL A 314 3.66 20.63 -8.24
CA VAL A 314 3.60 20.32 -9.69
C VAL A 314 4.78 20.94 -10.45
N ASP A 315 5.28 22.09 -9.98
CA ASP A 315 6.37 22.84 -10.61
C ASP A 315 7.75 22.35 -10.24
N ARG A 316 7.86 21.40 -9.32
CA ARG A 316 9.14 20.80 -8.93
C ARG A 316 9.80 20.14 -10.13
N ARG A 317 11.12 20.25 -10.22
CA ARG A 317 11.91 19.57 -11.26
C ARG A 317 12.30 18.18 -10.77
N VAL A 318 12.01 17.16 -11.57
CA VAL A 318 12.51 15.81 -11.34
C VAL A 318 14.04 15.79 -11.46
N ASP A 319 14.72 15.29 -10.43
CA ASP A 319 16.19 15.26 -10.33
C ASP A 319 16.75 13.83 -10.45
N GLY A 320 15.88 12.81 -10.60
CA GLY A 320 16.23 11.43 -10.89
C GLY A 320 16.00 10.46 -9.74
N SER A 321 16.44 9.21 -9.92
CA SER A 321 16.38 8.15 -8.90
C SER A 321 17.31 8.47 -7.72
N THR A 322 16.86 8.10 -6.52
CA THR A 322 17.68 8.17 -5.30
C THR A 322 18.58 6.94 -5.12
N GLY A 323 18.38 5.88 -5.90
CA GLY A 323 19.07 4.60 -5.77
C GLY A 323 18.44 3.62 -4.76
N VAL A 324 17.34 4.00 -4.09
CA VAL A 324 16.69 3.14 -3.08
C VAL A 324 16.10 1.88 -3.72
N ILE A 325 15.54 1.97 -4.94
CA ILE A 325 14.98 0.79 -5.66
C ILE A 325 16.09 -0.25 -5.86
N GLU A 326 17.20 0.18 -6.42
CA GLU A 326 18.34 -0.69 -6.72
C GLU A 326 18.93 -1.30 -5.44
N MET A 327 19.04 -0.51 -4.36
CA MET A 327 19.50 -1.02 -3.05
C MET A 327 18.54 -2.06 -2.48
N ALA A 328 17.22 -1.85 -2.55
CA ALA A 328 16.21 -2.80 -2.10
C ALA A 328 16.27 -4.09 -2.91
N HIS A 329 16.34 -4.01 -4.23
CA HIS A 329 16.48 -5.18 -5.12
C HIS A 329 17.76 -5.98 -4.87
N GLN A 330 18.90 -5.31 -4.59
CA GLN A 330 20.14 -6.00 -4.19
C GLN A 330 20.00 -6.83 -2.91
N LYS A 331 19.04 -6.45 -2.02
CA LYS A 331 18.71 -7.20 -0.81
C LYS A 331 17.60 -8.23 -1.04
N GLY A 332 17.04 -8.31 -2.25
CA GLY A 332 15.90 -9.17 -2.57
C GLY A 332 14.60 -8.68 -1.92
N LEU A 333 14.43 -7.38 -1.76
CA LEU A 333 13.20 -6.74 -1.29
C LEU A 333 12.41 -6.17 -2.47
N LEU A 334 11.12 -6.47 -2.54
CA LEU A 334 10.18 -5.82 -3.45
C LEU A 334 10.01 -4.35 -3.06
N VAL A 335 9.72 -3.49 -4.04
CA VAL A 335 9.45 -2.07 -3.83
C VAL A 335 8.06 -1.73 -4.35
N HIS A 336 7.10 -1.52 -3.44
CA HIS A 336 5.73 -1.09 -3.73
C HIS A 336 5.54 0.32 -3.19
N THR A 337 5.40 1.32 -4.06
CA THR A 337 5.37 2.73 -3.63
C THR A 337 3.97 3.35 -3.70
N TRP A 338 3.71 4.35 -2.88
CA TRP A 338 2.42 4.99 -2.66
C TRP A 338 2.55 6.52 -2.53
N THR A 339 1.52 7.32 -2.75
CA THR A 339 0.26 7.01 -3.40
C THR A 339 0.17 7.79 -4.69
N PHE A 340 -0.19 7.14 -5.79
CA PHE A 340 -0.42 7.81 -7.07
C PHE A 340 -1.87 8.28 -7.15
N ARG A 341 -2.06 9.60 -7.24
CA ARG A 341 -3.35 10.29 -7.27
C ARG A 341 -3.49 11.07 -8.56
N GLY A 342 -4.65 10.95 -9.22
CA GLY A 342 -4.93 11.61 -10.50
C GLY A 342 -5.79 12.85 -10.39
N ASP A 343 -6.20 13.22 -9.19
CA ASP A 343 -6.96 14.42 -8.89
C ASP A 343 -6.03 15.65 -8.71
N SER A 344 -6.58 16.83 -8.84
CA SER A 344 -5.85 18.10 -8.72
C SER A 344 -5.04 18.16 -7.41
N GLY A 345 -3.74 18.37 -7.52
CA GLY A 345 -2.79 18.39 -6.40
C GLY A 345 -2.37 17.00 -5.89
N GLY A 346 -2.72 15.92 -6.59
CA GLY A 346 -2.39 14.56 -6.19
C GLY A 346 -1.27 13.88 -6.97
N TYR A 347 -0.99 14.36 -8.20
CA TYR A 347 0.14 13.94 -9.04
C TYR A 347 1.20 15.05 -9.04
N ASP A 348 1.85 15.24 -8.01
CA ASP A 348 2.76 16.35 -7.74
C ASP A 348 4.23 15.95 -7.96
N LEU A 349 5.13 16.79 -7.51
CA LEU A 349 6.56 16.55 -7.55
C LEU A 349 7.13 16.46 -8.98
N GLY A 350 6.66 17.33 -9.87
CA GLY A 350 7.28 17.57 -11.18
C GLY A 350 6.72 16.77 -12.34
N PHE A 351 5.56 16.15 -12.17
CA PHE A 351 4.88 15.42 -13.24
C PHE A 351 3.60 16.16 -13.70
N LYS A 352 3.31 16.10 -14.99
CA LYS A 352 2.13 16.78 -15.58
C LYS A 352 0.80 16.03 -15.36
N ASP A 353 0.85 14.74 -15.09
CA ASP A 353 -0.28 13.87 -14.84
C ASP A 353 0.16 12.56 -14.17
N VAL A 354 -0.75 11.88 -13.48
CA VAL A 354 -0.49 10.66 -12.74
C VAL A 354 -0.03 9.49 -13.62
N LYS A 355 -0.50 9.41 -14.87
CA LYS A 355 -0.06 8.34 -15.80
C LYS A 355 1.42 8.52 -16.15
N THR A 356 1.84 9.73 -16.48
CA THR A 356 3.24 10.06 -16.77
C THR A 356 4.13 9.83 -15.55
N GLU A 357 3.64 10.16 -14.36
CA GLU A 357 4.33 9.88 -13.11
C GLU A 357 4.53 8.37 -12.93
N MET A 358 3.47 7.56 -13.02
CA MET A 358 3.57 6.10 -12.90
C MET A 358 4.50 5.48 -13.95
N GLU A 359 4.45 5.93 -15.21
CA GLU A 359 5.36 5.45 -16.27
C GLU A 359 6.83 5.67 -15.91
N TYR A 360 7.13 6.80 -15.29
CA TYR A 360 8.49 7.11 -14.85
C TYR A 360 8.96 6.12 -13.76
N TYR A 361 8.15 5.92 -12.72
CA TYR A 361 8.47 4.99 -11.64
C TYR A 361 8.55 3.54 -12.11
N ILE A 362 7.65 3.11 -13.01
CA ILE A 362 7.69 1.76 -13.62
C ILE A 362 8.99 1.56 -14.39
N LYS A 363 9.46 2.55 -15.16
CA LYS A 363 10.73 2.50 -15.89
C LYS A 363 11.94 2.46 -14.97
N LEU A 364 11.85 2.99 -13.75
CA LEU A 364 12.90 2.87 -12.73
C LEU A 364 12.97 1.45 -12.15
N GLY A 365 11.86 0.71 -12.15
CA GLY A 365 11.84 -0.69 -11.75
C GLY A 365 11.07 -1.01 -10.46
N ILE A 366 10.15 -0.14 -10.02
CA ILE A 366 9.28 -0.49 -8.89
C ILE A 366 8.47 -1.75 -9.20
N ASP A 367 8.15 -2.55 -8.17
CA ASP A 367 7.42 -3.81 -8.28
C ASP A 367 5.90 -3.64 -8.15
N GLY A 368 5.44 -2.47 -7.68
CA GLY A 368 4.01 -2.18 -7.56
C GLY A 368 3.71 -0.71 -7.34
N VAL A 369 2.55 -0.28 -7.83
CA VAL A 369 2.00 1.07 -7.70
C VAL A 369 0.72 1.04 -6.88
N PHE A 370 0.66 1.80 -5.78
CA PHE A 370 -0.59 2.06 -5.06
C PHE A 370 -1.29 3.27 -5.66
N SER A 371 -2.49 3.08 -6.19
CA SER A 371 -3.22 4.14 -6.88
C SER A 371 -4.67 4.27 -6.44
N ASP A 372 -5.12 5.53 -6.23
CA ASP A 372 -6.53 5.89 -6.05
C ASP A 372 -7.32 5.75 -7.37
N PHE A 373 -6.61 5.67 -8.51
CA PHE A 373 -7.15 5.57 -9.87
C PHE A 373 -6.56 4.35 -10.60
N PRO A 374 -6.99 3.12 -10.30
CA PRO A 374 -6.40 1.90 -10.86
C PRO A 374 -6.33 1.86 -12.39
N ALA A 375 -7.34 2.43 -13.08
CA ALA A 375 -7.34 2.51 -14.53
C ALA A 375 -6.13 3.29 -15.08
N ALA A 376 -5.66 4.33 -14.37
CA ALA A 376 -4.46 5.07 -14.77
C ALA A 376 -3.19 4.21 -14.64
N GLY A 377 -3.10 3.39 -13.57
CA GLY A 377 -2.01 2.42 -13.39
C GLY A 377 -1.96 1.39 -14.51
N VAL A 378 -3.10 0.82 -14.85
CA VAL A 378 -3.22 -0.13 -15.98
C VAL A 378 -2.83 0.54 -17.31
N ALA A 379 -3.25 1.79 -17.54
CA ALA A 379 -2.89 2.54 -18.73
C ALA A 379 -1.38 2.86 -18.79
N ALA A 380 -0.76 3.19 -17.66
CA ALA A 380 0.68 3.42 -17.56
C ALA A 380 1.48 2.15 -17.89
N LEU A 381 1.07 0.99 -17.35
CA LEU A 381 1.66 -0.31 -17.66
C LEU A 381 1.59 -0.64 -19.14
N LYS A 382 0.41 -0.48 -19.77
CA LYS A 382 0.24 -0.71 -21.21
C LYS A 382 1.15 0.20 -22.04
N SER A 383 1.23 1.47 -21.67
CA SER A 383 2.08 2.44 -22.36
C SER A 383 3.57 2.07 -22.28
N VAL A 384 4.06 1.63 -21.11
CA VAL A 384 5.45 1.19 -20.96
C VAL A 384 5.74 -0.09 -21.75
N ARG A 385 4.75 -0.99 -21.90
CA ARG A 385 4.84 -2.19 -22.73
C ARG A 385 4.84 -1.90 -24.24
N GLY A 386 4.36 -0.73 -24.66
CA GLY A 386 4.28 -0.33 -26.06
C GLY A 386 3.00 -0.74 -26.78
N TYR A 387 1.89 -0.97 -26.01
CA TYR A 387 0.54 -1.16 -26.53
C TYR A 387 -0.57 -0.62 -25.64
#